data_b9822bac14f4d8773eb979467d4e3232
#
_entry.id   b9822bac14f4d8773eb979467d4e3232
#
_cell.length_a   1.000
_cell.length_b   1.000
_cell.length_c   1.000
_cell.angle_alpha   90.00
_cell.angle_beta   90.00
_cell.angle_gamma   90.00
#
_symmetry.space_group_name_H-M   'P 1'
#
loop_
_entity.id
_entity.type
_entity.pdbx_description
1 polymer ?
#
loop_
_entity_poly.entity_id
_entity_poly.type
_entity_poly.pdbx_seq_one_letter_code
_entity_poly.pdbx_strand_id
1 'polypeptide(L)'
;MYKGIAGSEGIGIGNVVIIEEHEIVIENKKITDTDAEIARLQGAIEKFVNDTNAMADRMEKTVGAKDADILRGHIQMLQDPTIEEQITALIVSEKITAEKALDQVLEQTAEIFAQIPDELLQQRATDFRDIKARILKILLGIEDYDISAAPAGTVLVAHDLTPSMTAGIVAENIAGILTEVGGRTSHSAILARAMEIPAVLSIDGICTSVKNGDRVVLNGTSGEAIVNPDAETEQKFAGLLEEYKKEKELLKKFAGVPTVSADGTKVELVCNIGKPEDAKKAVECDGEGIGLFRTEFLFMDRDTTPTEEEQFEAYKSVAETMKGKPVIIRTLDIGGDKEIPYLGLEKEDNPFLGYRAIRFCLQRTDIYNTQLRALVRASAFGRIKIMVPLVTGVDELRSVKAMVADIMKELDAEGIAYNKNLEIGIMMETPAACMMADVLAKEAAFFSIGTNDLTGYTMAVDRGNSKVAYLYSAFNPAVLRAIKRIIECGKKEGIMVGMCGEAAADPKLIPLLLAFGLDEFSVSATSVLKTRKTIADSSMAECKALADRVMACATEAEVQAVLAQQ
;
A
#
# COMPACT_ATOMS: atom_id res chain seq x y z
N MET A 1 -10.78 -27.92 2.29
CA MET A 1 -11.10 -26.51 1.96
C MET A 1 -10.59 -25.64 3.10
N TYR A 2 -9.80 -24.64 2.78
CA TYR A 2 -9.20 -23.71 3.72
C TYR A 2 -9.70 -22.30 3.42
N LYS A 3 -9.76 -21.46 4.45
CA LYS A 3 -10.10 -20.06 4.35
C LYS A 3 -9.00 -19.25 5.03
N GLY A 4 -8.42 -18.31 4.30
CA GLY A 4 -7.37 -17.43 4.77
C GLY A 4 -7.67 -15.98 4.39
N ILE A 5 -6.65 -15.14 4.52
CA ILE A 5 -6.70 -13.72 4.14
C ILE A 5 -6.41 -13.62 2.65
N ALA A 6 -7.25 -12.88 1.92
CA ALA A 6 -7.01 -12.49 0.53
C ALA A 6 -5.74 -11.60 0.45
N GLY A 7 -4.63 -12.17 0.00
CA GLY A 7 -3.32 -11.51 -0.08
C GLY A 7 -3.09 -10.82 -1.42
N SER A 8 -3.42 -11.49 -2.52
CA SER A 8 -3.31 -11.00 -3.89
C SER A 8 -4.39 -11.63 -4.76
N GLU A 9 -5.06 -10.83 -5.58
CA GLU A 9 -6.18 -11.24 -6.42
C GLU A 9 -5.76 -12.25 -7.50
N GLY A 10 -6.72 -13.07 -7.92
CA GLY A 10 -6.57 -14.01 -9.03
C GLY A 10 -6.96 -15.43 -8.65
N ILE A 11 -6.91 -16.31 -9.67
CA ILE A 11 -7.21 -17.73 -9.54
C ILE A 11 -5.93 -18.51 -9.83
N GLY A 12 -5.54 -19.40 -8.93
CA GLY A 12 -4.38 -20.28 -9.08
C GLY A 12 -4.79 -21.74 -9.13
N ILE A 13 -4.15 -22.50 -10.01
CA ILE A 13 -4.31 -23.95 -10.14
C ILE A 13 -2.94 -24.56 -10.37
N GLY A 14 -2.45 -25.36 -9.45
CA GLY A 14 -1.11 -25.92 -9.58
C GLY A 14 -0.80 -27.03 -8.61
N ASN A 15 0.46 -27.43 -8.59
CA ASN A 15 0.97 -28.45 -7.70
C ASN A 15 1.80 -27.81 -6.59
N VAL A 16 1.63 -28.32 -5.38
CA VAL A 16 2.30 -27.84 -4.18
C VAL A 16 3.81 -28.08 -4.26
N VAL A 17 4.55 -27.04 -3.92
CA VAL A 17 5.94 -27.12 -3.49
C VAL A 17 6.01 -26.45 -2.12
N ILE A 18 6.36 -27.24 -1.09
CA ILE A 18 6.52 -26.75 0.27
C ILE A 18 7.94 -26.21 0.39
N ILE A 19 8.04 -24.95 0.81
CA ILE A 19 9.32 -24.37 1.21
C ILE A 19 9.50 -24.72 2.68
N GLU A 20 10.27 -25.76 2.92
CA GLU A 20 10.56 -26.24 4.27
C GLU A 20 11.57 -25.31 4.94
N GLU A 21 11.22 -24.82 6.11
CA GLU A 21 12.22 -24.31 7.06
C GLU A 21 12.88 -25.52 7.70
N HIS A 22 14.09 -25.85 7.26
CA HIS A 22 14.86 -26.90 7.91
C HIS A 22 15.16 -26.50 9.35
N GLU A 23 14.77 -27.35 10.30
CA GLU A 23 15.17 -27.17 11.69
C GLU A 23 16.70 -27.27 11.77
N ILE A 24 17.34 -26.14 12.04
CA ILE A 24 18.79 -26.04 12.12
C ILE A 24 19.21 -26.59 13.48
N VAL A 25 19.70 -27.83 13.52
CA VAL A 25 20.22 -28.44 14.73
C VAL A 25 21.70 -28.07 14.89
N ILE A 26 21.99 -27.26 15.89
CA ILE A 26 23.35 -26.83 16.21
C ILE A 26 23.93 -27.79 17.25
N GLU A 27 24.97 -28.53 16.88
CA GLU A 27 25.65 -29.43 17.80
C GLU A 27 26.49 -28.64 18.83
N ASN A 28 26.39 -29.03 20.10
CA ASN A 28 27.18 -28.41 21.16
C ASN A 28 28.55 -29.06 21.24
N LYS A 29 29.45 -28.74 20.30
CA LYS A 29 30.83 -29.23 20.26
C LYS A 29 31.80 -28.18 20.76
N LYS A 30 32.86 -28.64 21.50
CA LYS A 30 34.02 -27.80 21.81
C LYS A 30 35.07 -27.97 20.72
N ILE A 31 35.66 -26.84 20.32
CA ILE A 31 36.70 -26.76 19.31
C ILE A 31 38.08 -26.63 19.95
N THR A 32 39.11 -27.02 19.22
CA THR A 32 40.52 -26.90 19.66
C THR A 32 41.27 -25.83 18.87
N ASP A 33 40.89 -25.59 17.65
CA ASP A 33 41.50 -24.60 16.74
C ASP A 33 40.51 -23.46 16.47
N THR A 34 40.69 -22.37 17.18
CA THR A 34 39.84 -21.18 17.08
C THR A 34 40.10 -20.38 15.81
N ASP A 35 41.34 -20.40 15.30
CA ASP A 35 41.72 -19.64 14.11
C ASP A 35 41.11 -20.27 12.85
N ALA A 36 41.14 -21.60 12.77
CA ALA A 36 40.46 -22.33 11.69
C ALA A 36 38.95 -22.11 11.71
N GLU A 37 38.36 -22.04 12.88
CA GLU A 37 36.91 -21.83 13.04
C GLU A 37 36.49 -20.37 12.66
N ILE A 38 37.30 -19.39 13.01
CA ILE A 38 37.10 -17.99 12.59
C ILE A 38 37.23 -17.87 11.07
N ALA A 39 38.23 -18.53 10.46
CA ALA A 39 38.37 -18.53 8.99
C ALA A 39 37.15 -19.17 8.29
N ARG A 40 36.58 -20.24 8.90
CA ARG A 40 35.33 -20.86 8.39
C ARG A 40 34.14 -19.92 8.47
N LEU A 41 33.99 -19.18 9.57
CA LEU A 41 32.98 -18.16 9.73
C LEU A 41 33.12 -17.07 8.66
N GLN A 42 34.33 -16.52 8.51
CA GLN A 42 34.61 -15.47 7.52
C GLN A 42 34.30 -15.93 6.09
N GLY A 43 34.65 -17.15 5.72
CA GLY A 43 34.29 -17.75 4.43
C GLY A 43 32.76 -17.86 4.22
N ALA A 44 32.01 -18.16 5.29
CA ALA A 44 30.56 -18.23 5.24
C ALA A 44 29.92 -16.83 5.09
N ILE A 45 30.46 -15.83 5.80
CA ILE A 45 30.03 -14.43 5.67
C ILE A 45 30.30 -13.90 4.26
N GLU A 46 31.48 -14.16 3.70
CA GLU A 46 31.81 -13.75 2.34
C GLU A 46 30.86 -14.38 1.30
N LYS A 47 30.57 -15.67 1.47
CA LYS A 47 29.59 -16.36 0.60
C LYS A 47 28.20 -15.74 0.74
N PHE A 48 27.73 -15.48 1.97
CA PHE A 48 26.46 -14.83 2.22
C PHE A 48 26.37 -13.46 1.53
N VAL A 49 27.42 -12.63 1.62
CA VAL A 49 27.46 -11.30 0.98
C VAL A 49 27.35 -11.43 -0.54
N ASN A 50 28.13 -12.36 -1.14
CA ASN A 50 28.11 -12.58 -2.58
C ASN A 50 26.75 -13.07 -3.07
N ASP A 51 26.17 -14.06 -2.41
CA ASP A 51 24.87 -14.63 -2.74
C ASP A 51 23.76 -13.58 -2.57
N THR A 52 23.83 -12.77 -1.51
CA THR A 52 22.83 -11.70 -1.24
C THR A 52 22.90 -10.58 -2.27
N ASN A 53 24.09 -10.16 -2.70
CA ASN A 53 24.23 -9.19 -3.78
C ASN A 53 23.64 -9.71 -5.10
N ALA A 54 23.91 -10.97 -5.46
CA ALA A 54 23.35 -11.60 -6.63
C ALA A 54 21.82 -11.71 -6.57
N MET A 55 21.25 -11.94 -5.38
CA MET A 55 19.81 -11.93 -5.16
C MET A 55 19.23 -10.52 -5.30
N ALA A 56 19.86 -9.50 -4.69
CA ALA A 56 19.44 -8.11 -4.79
C ALA A 56 19.42 -7.61 -6.23
N ASP A 57 20.46 -7.91 -7.01
CA ASP A 57 20.54 -7.52 -8.42
C ASP A 57 19.47 -8.17 -9.31
N ARG A 58 19.05 -9.39 -8.97
CA ARG A 58 17.91 -10.04 -9.63
C ARG A 58 16.60 -9.40 -9.23
N MET A 59 16.38 -9.19 -7.92
CA MET A 59 15.16 -8.58 -7.38
C MET A 59 14.95 -7.15 -7.90
N GLU A 60 16.01 -6.37 -8.03
CA GLU A 60 15.96 -5.02 -8.59
C GLU A 60 15.38 -4.99 -10.01
N LYS A 61 15.70 -6.00 -10.82
CA LYS A 61 15.21 -6.12 -12.21
C LYS A 61 13.78 -6.62 -12.30
N THR A 62 13.32 -7.43 -11.34
CA THR A 62 12.02 -8.12 -11.39
C THR A 62 10.93 -7.43 -10.56
N VAL A 63 11.27 -6.86 -9.42
CA VAL A 63 10.33 -6.28 -8.45
C VAL A 63 10.57 -4.78 -8.27
N GLY A 64 11.84 -4.36 -8.19
CA GLY A 64 12.22 -2.96 -8.05
C GLY A 64 13.35 -2.72 -7.05
N ALA A 65 13.94 -1.52 -7.11
CA ALA A 65 15.10 -1.15 -6.31
C ALA A 65 14.83 -1.21 -4.79
N LYS A 66 13.64 -0.83 -4.34
CA LYS A 66 13.31 -0.78 -2.92
C LYS A 66 13.34 -2.15 -2.25
N ASP A 67 12.81 -3.18 -2.91
CA ASP A 67 12.82 -4.54 -2.36
C ASP A 67 14.23 -5.14 -2.40
N ALA A 68 15.04 -4.77 -3.40
CA ALA A 68 16.45 -5.10 -3.45
C ALA A 68 17.27 -4.44 -2.32
N ASP A 69 16.90 -3.21 -1.91
CA ASP A 69 17.57 -2.49 -0.83
C ASP A 69 17.37 -3.15 0.54
N ILE A 70 16.28 -3.91 0.74
CA ILE A 70 16.09 -4.73 1.95
C ILE A 70 17.24 -5.78 2.05
N LEU A 71 17.50 -6.48 0.96
CA LEU A 71 18.59 -7.46 0.91
C LEU A 71 19.97 -6.82 1.07
N ARG A 72 20.20 -5.65 0.47
CA ARG A 72 21.43 -4.87 0.68
C ARG A 72 21.56 -4.41 2.14
N GLY A 73 20.45 -4.10 2.79
CA GLY A 73 20.37 -3.80 4.23
C GLY A 73 20.83 -4.96 5.09
N HIS A 74 20.50 -6.21 4.75
CA HIS A 74 21.01 -7.40 5.46
C HIS A 74 22.54 -7.48 5.43
N ILE A 75 23.16 -7.11 4.32
CA ILE A 75 24.62 -7.06 4.23
C ILE A 75 25.19 -5.99 5.18
N GLN A 76 24.59 -4.80 5.19
CA GLN A 76 25.04 -3.71 6.07
C GLN A 76 24.88 -4.06 7.56
N MET A 77 23.76 -4.73 7.92
CA MET A 77 23.52 -5.18 9.30
C MET A 77 24.57 -6.21 9.75
N LEU A 78 24.95 -7.13 8.88
CA LEU A 78 25.97 -8.13 9.20
C LEU A 78 27.38 -7.56 9.24
N GLN A 79 27.66 -6.53 8.45
CA GLN A 79 28.96 -5.85 8.38
C GLN A 79 29.20 -4.86 9.53
N ASP A 80 28.28 -4.78 10.51
CA ASP A 80 28.55 -4.04 11.75
C ASP A 80 29.75 -4.70 12.47
N PRO A 81 30.87 -3.98 12.67
CA PRO A 81 32.06 -4.53 13.29
C PRO A 81 31.78 -5.14 14.67
N THR A 82 30.80 -4.61 15.40
CA THR A 82 30.43 -5.07 16.74
C THR A 82 29.90 -6.51 16.72
N ILE A 83 29.17 -6.90 15.67
CA ILE A 83 28.60 -8.25 15.52
C ILE A 83 29.70 -9.26 15.26
N GLU A 84 30.60 -8.99 14.32
CA GLU A 84 31.71 -9.89 13.99
C GLU A 84 32.68 -10.03 15.18
N GLU A 85 32.97 -8.93 15.88
CA GLU A 85 33.80 -8.94 17.10
C GLU A 85 33.19 -9.79 18.21
N GLN A 86 31.88 -9.68 18.47
CA GLN A 86 31.18 -10.48 19.48
C GLN A 86 31.18 -11.97 19.14
N ILE A 87 30.92 -12.35 17.89
CA ILE A 87 30.93 -13.75 17.46
C ILE A 87 32.33 -14.32 17.61
N THR A 88 33.35 -13.60 17.16
CA THR A 88 34.76 -14.01 17.26
C THR A 88 35.21 -14.14 18.71
N ALA A 89 34.83 -13.18 19.57
CA ALA A 89 35.13 -13.23 21.00
C ALA A 89 34.55 -14.48 21.69
N LEU A 90 33.30 -14.87 21.33
CA LEU A 90 32.68 -16.09 21.85
C LEU A 90 33.40 -17.36 21.38
N ILE A 91 33.78 -17.42 20.10
CA ILE A 91 34.56 -18.57 19.57
C ILE A 91 35.87 -18.75 20.37
N VAL A 92 36.60 -17.66 20.60
CA VAL A 92 37.89 -17.70 21.31
C VAL A 92 37.72 -18.01 22.79
N SER A 93 36.80 -17.33 23.49
CA SER A 93 36.64 -17.42 24.93
C SER A 93 36.00 -18.74 25.38
N GLU A 94 34.96 -19.17 24.67
CA GLU A 94 34.19 -20.35 25.05
C GLU A 94 34.57 -21.60 24.28
N LYS A 95 35.42 -21.48 23.26
CA LYS A 95 35.86 -22.58 22.38
C LYS A 95 34.66 -23.35 21.81
N ILE A 96 33.68 -22.62 21.30
CA ILE A 96 32.48 -23.15 20.65
C ILE A 96 32.57 -22.98 19.14
N THR A 97 31.73 -23.71 18.40
CA THR A 97 31.70 -23.68 16.95
C THR A 97 31.15 -22.33 16.43
N ALA A 98 31.48 -21.98 15.20
CA ALA A 98 30.99 -20.77 14.54
C ALA A 98 29.45 -20.70 14.49
N GLU A 99 28.79 -21.85 14.24
CA GLU A 99 27.33 -21.95 14.26
C GLU A 99 26.77 -21.55 15.63
N LYS A 100 27.35 -22.04 16.71
CA LYS A 100 26.84 -21.75 18.05
C LYS A 100 27.08 -20.32 18.47
N ALA A 101 28.24 -19.76 18.15
CA ALA A 101 28.55 -18.36 18.43
C ALA A 101 27.65 -17.39 17.61
N LEU A 102 27.47 -17.67 16.32
CA LEU A 102 26.59 -16.92 15.42
C LEU A 102 25.15 -16.96 15.92
N ASP A 103 24.61 -18.12 16.24
CA ASP A 103 23.26 -18.30 16.76
C ASP A 103 23.03 -17.48 18.02
N GLN A 104 23.95 -17.53 18.98
CA GLN A 104 23.83 -16.78 20.24
C GLN A 104 23.82 -15.26 20.01
N VAL A 105 24.75 -14.74 19.23
CA VAL A 105 24.86 -13.28 19.01
C VAL A 105 23.69 -12.74 18.21
N LEU A 106 23.33 -13.39 17.09
CA LEU A 106 22.26 -12.87 16.23
C LEU A 106 20.88 -13.07 16.85
N GLU A 107 20.63 -14.18 17.61
CA GLU A 107 19.35 -14.32 18.32
C GLU A 107 19.22 -13.31 19.45
N GLN A 108 20.30 -13.10 20.24
CA GLN A 108 20.29 -12.06 21.27
C GLN A 108 20.04 -10.68 20.69
N THR A 109 20.64 -10.37 19.54
CA THR A 109 20.41 -9.13 18.83
C THR A 109 18.94 -9.02 18.36
N ALA A 110 18.41 -10.08 17.76
CA ALA A 110 17.00 -10.13 17.34
C ALA A 110 16.03 -9.95 18.53
N GLU A 111 16.31 -10.59 19.67
CA GLU A 111 15.49 -10.43 20.88
C GLU A 111 15.49 -9.00 21.41
N ILE A 112 16.64 -8.29 21.35
CA ILE A 112 16.72 -6.88 21.74
C ILE A 112 15.79 -6.03 20.85
N PHE A 113 15.86 -6.21 19.53
CA PHE A 113 15.00 -5.48 18.60
C PHE A 113 13.52 -5.83 18.75
N ALA A 114 13.20 -7.11 19.01
CA ALA A 114 11.81 -7.55 19.22
C ALA A 114 11.14 -6.95 20.48
N GLN A 115 11.93 -6.55 21.50
CA GLN A 115 11.42 -5.93 22.71
C GLN A 115 11.19 -4.42 22.60
N ILE A 116 11.69 -3.78 21.55
CA ILE A 116 11.49 -2.36 21.34
C ILE A 116 10.04 -2.13 20.88
N PRO A 117 9.28 -1.23 21.52
CA PRO A 117 7.88 -0.96 21.14
C PRO A 117 7.78 -0.06 19.89
N ASP A 118 8.42 -0.49 18.80
CA ASP A 118 8.44 0.15 17.49
C ASP A 118 8.35 -0.94 16.42
N GLU A 119 7.32 -0.87 15.58
CA GLU A 119 7.00 -1.91 14.59
C GLU A 119 8.14 -2.08 13.56
N LEU A 120 8.79 -0.99 13.16
CA LEU A 120 9.90 -1.02 12.20
C LEU A 120 11.13 -1.70 12.80
N LEU A 121 11.44 -1.40 14.07
CA LEU A 121 12.55 -2.06 14.77
C LEU A 121 12.23 -3.53 15.10
N GLN A 122 10.96 -3.88 15.34
CA GLN A 122 10.54 -5.28 15.48
C GLN A 122 10.71 -6.06 14.17
N GLN A 123 10.51 -5.42 13.02
CA GLN A 123 10.81 -6.05 11.72
C GLN A 123 12.29 -6.38 11.57
N ARG A 124 13.21 -5.56 12.14
CA ARG A 124 14.64 -5.86 12.16
C ARG A 124 14.98 -7.16 12.89
N ALA A 125 14.19 -7.54 13.90
CA ALA A 125 14.35 -8.84 14.54
C ALA A 125 14.17 -10.00 13.55
N THR A 126 13.22 -9.89 12.65
CA THR A 126 12.98 -10.86 11.57
C THR A 126 14.13 -10.88 10.57
N ASP A 127 14.67 -9.71 10.21
CA ASP A 127 15.83 -9.60 9.32
C ASP A 127 17.06 -10.30 9.92
N PHE A 128 17.36 -10.08 11.22
CA PHE A 128 18.47 -10.76 11.90
C PHE A 128 18.29 -12.27 11.93
N ARG A 129 17.06 -12.78 12.11
CA ARG A 129 16.77 -14.21 12.06
C ARG A 129 16.93 -14.79 10.66
N ASP A 130 16.56 -14.06 9.61
CA ASP A 130 16.79 -14.46 8.21
C ASP A 130 18.30 -14.54 7.90
N ILE A 131 19.06 -13.51 8.27
CA ILE A 131 20.54 -13.49 8.15
C ILE A 131 21.15 -14.68 8.88
N LYS A 132 20.76 -14.90 10.14
CA LYS A 132 21.20 -16.02 10.96
C LYS A 132 20.96 -17.37 10.29
N ALA A 133 19.72 -17.62 9.87
CA ALA A 133 19.34 -18.88 9.24
C ALA A 133 20.16 -19.16 7.96
N ARG A 134 20.36 -18.14 7.14
CA ARG A 134 21.12 -18.26 5.89
C ARG A 134 22.61 -18.55 6.12
N ILE A 135 23.26 -17.88 7.07
CA ILE A 135 24.68 -18.12 7.37
C ILE A 135 24.85 -19.48 8.03
N LEU A 136 23.93 -19.89 8.93
CA LEU A 136 23.94 -21.23 9.52
C LEU A 136 23.82 -22.32 8.46
N LYS A 137 22.96 -22.17 7.47
CA LYS A 137 22.84 -23.11 6.35
C LYS A 137 24.14 -23.21 5.56
N ILE A 138 24.81 -22.08 5.28
CA ILE A 138 26.11 -22.05 4.61
C ILE A 138 27.15 -22.81 5.43
N LEU A 139 27.23 -22.56 6.76
CA LEU A 139 28.18 -23.23 7.67
C LEU A 139 27.94 -24.73 7.75
N LEU A 140 26.69 -25.17 7.75
CA LEU A 140 26.27 -26.57 7.84
C LEU A 140 26.22 -27.30 6.49
N GLY A 141 26.42 -26.57 5.36
CA GLY A 141 26.31 -27.14 4.02
C GLY A 141 24.89 -27.57 3.63
N ILE A 142 23.88 -26.94 4.22
CA ILE A 142 22.47 -27.19 3.89
C ILE A 142 22.12 -26.38 2.66
N GLU A 143 21.64 -27.02 1.60
CA GLU A 143 21.14 -26.37 0.40
C GLU A 143 19.65 -26.10 0.56
N ASP A 144 19.22 -24.86 0.31
CA ASP A 144 17.81 -24.50 0.24
C ASP A 144 17.21 -24.92 -1.10
N TYR A 145 15.88 -25.10 -1.12
CA TYR A 145 15.16 -25.29 -2.36
C TYR A 145 15.32 -24.06 -3.25
N ASP A 146 15.84 -24.25 -4.45
CA ASP A 146 15.95 -23.15 -5.42
C ASP A 146 14.58 -22.84 -6.05
N ILE A 147 13.91 -21.82 -5.50
CA ILE A 147 12.60 -21.39 -5.99
C ILE A 147 12.67 -20.95 -7.46
N SER A 148 13.81 -20.48 -7.94
CA SER A 148 13.97 -20.08 -9.35
C SER A 148 13.87 -21.25 -10.33
N ALA A 149 14.13 -22.47 -9.85
CA ALA A 149 14.00 -23.72 -10.61
C ALA A 149 12.60 -24.35 -10.49
N ALA A 150 11.65 -23.69 -9.83
CA ALA A 150 10.30 -24.21 -9.67
C ALA A 150 9.62 -24.46 -11.03
N PRO A 151 8.99 -25.63 -11.24
CA PRO A 151 8.30 -25.92 -12.50
C PRO A 151 7.11 -24.99 -12.71
N ALA A 152 6.73 -24.77 -13.98
CA ALA A 152 5.54 -24.01 -14.31
C ALA A 152 4.28 -24.64 -13.67
N GLY A 153 3.41 -23.79 -13.11
CA GLY A 153 2.22 -24.24 -12.40
C GLY A 153 2.46 -24.63 -10.94
N THR A 154 3.54 -24.16 -10.33
CA THR A 154 3.82 -24.39 -8.90
C THR A 154 2.93 -23.50 -8.02
N VAL A 155 2.35 -24.10 -6.97
CA VAL A 155 1.78 -23.40 -5.83
C VAL A 155 2.78 -23.48 -4.68
N LEU A 156 3.37 -22.34 -4.31
CA LEU A 156 4.30 -22.26 -3.19
C LEU A 156 3.52 -22.33 -1.87
N VAL A 157 3.97 -23.18 -0.96
CA VAL A 157 3.43 -23.28 0.40
C VAL A 157 4.57 -23.06 1.38
N ALA A 158 4.43 -22.11 2.27
CA ALA A 158 5.45 -21.78 3.27
C ALA A 158 4.80 -21.35 4.59
N HIS A 159 5.56 -21.41 5.69
CA HIS A 159 5.14 -20.78 6.94
C HIS A 159 5.01 -19.26 6.74
N ASP A 160 6.07 -18.62 6.26
CA ASP A 160 6.09 -17.24 5.73
C ASP A 160 7.07 -17.19 4.56
N LEU A 161 7.00 -16.12 3.76
CA LEU A 161 7.99 -15.87 2.71
C LEU A 161 8.90 -14.72 3.11
N THR A 162 10.14 -15.04 3.41
CA THR A 162 11.17 -14.05 3.71
C THR A 162 11.62 -13.31 2.44
N PRO A 163 12.21 -12.10 2.56
CA PRO A 163 12.76 -11.38 1.42
C PRO A 163 13.77 -12.20 0.60
N SER A 164 14.59 -13.02 1.26
CA SER A 164 15.56 -13.87 0.60
C SER A 164 14.93 -14.99 -0.23
N MET A 165 13.85 -15.61 0.27
CA MET A 165 13.09 -16.62 -0.48
C MET A 165 12.41 -16.04 -1.72
N THR A 166 11.88 -14.83 -1.58
CA THR A 166 11.11 -14.18 -2.65
C THR A 166 11.98 -13.68 -3.81
N ALA A 167 13.27 -13.41 -3.56
CA ALA A 167 14.22 -13.00 -4.60
C ALA A 167 14.44 -14.04 -5.71
N GLY A 168 14.10 -15.32 -5.44
CA GLY A 168 14.18 -16.42 -6.42
C GLY A 168 12.89 -16.66 -7.22
N ILE A 169 11.79 -15.97 -6.94
CA ILE A 169 10.51 -16.23 -7.60
C ILE A 169 10.55 -15.79 -9.07
N VAL A 170 10.21 -16.73 -9.95
CA VAL A 170 9.92 -16.49 -11.37
C VAL A 170 8.40 -16.52 -11.52
N ALA A 171 7.79 -15.34 -11.67
CA ALA A 171 6.33 -15.17 -11.59
C ALA A 171 5.56 -16.06 -12.57
N GLU A 172 6.10 -16.30 -13.76
CA GLU A 172 5.48 -17.14 -14.80
C GLU A 172 5.36 -18.61 -14.40
N ASN A 173 6.19 -19.08 -13.47
CA ASN A 173 6.20 -20.45 -13.00
C ASN A 173 5.26 -20.66 -11.80
N ILE A 174 4.91 -19.59 -11.08
CA ILE A 174 4.15 -19.68 -9.84
C ILE A 174 2.66 -19.44 -10.12
N ALA A 175 1.87 -20.48 -9.89
CA ALA A 175 0.42 -20.44 -10.04
C ALA A 175 -0.29 -19.86 -8.80
N GLY A 176 0.38 -19.82 -7.65
CA GLY A 176 -0.17 -19.26 -6.43
C GLY A 176 0.74 -19.39 -5.22
N ILE A 177 0.39 -18.67 -4.16
CA ILE A 177 1.11 -18.64 -2.89
C ILE A 177 0.12 -18.90 -1.76
N LEU A 178 0.48 -19.82 -0.84
CA LEU A 178 -0.23 -20.10 0.40
C LEU A 178 0.74 -19.95 1.57
N THR A 179 0.39 -19.18 2.62
CA THR A 179 1.20 -19.07 3.83
C THR A 179 0.41 -19.35 5.10
N GLU A 180 1.10 -19.85 6.15
CA GLU A 180 0.49 -20.06 7.47
C GLU A 180 0.28 -18.75 8.23
N VAL A 181 1.17 -17.78 8.04
CA VAL A 181 1.12 -16.47 8.67
C VAL A 181 1.11 -15.35 7.63
N GLY A 182 0.92 -14.14 8.07
CA GLY A 182 0.97 -12.96 7.21
C GLY A 182 -0.40 -12.31 7.02
N GLY A 183 -0.42 -10.98 7.03
CA GLY A 183 -1.60 -10.15 6.79
C GLY A 183 -1.55 -9.48 5.41
N ARG A 184 -2.55 -8.64 5.13
CA ARG A 184 -2.61 -7.86 3.87
C ARG A 184 -1.43 -6.91 3.67
N THR A 185 -0.75 -6.55 4.75
CA THR A 185 0.43 -5.67 4.76
C THR A 185 1.75 -6.41 4.90
N SER A 186 1.72 -7.75 5.00
CA SER A 186 2.94 -8.57 5.10
C SER A 186 3.78 -8.48 3.81
N HIS A 187 5.07 -8.76 3.93
CA HIS A 187 6.00 -8.81 2.79
C HIS A 187 5.51 -9.77 1.72
N SER A 188 5.05 -10.96 2.10
CA SER A 188 4.47 -11.97 1.20
C SER A 188 3.29 -11.44 0.39
N ALA A 189 2.39 -10.66 1.03
CA ALA A 189 1.24 -10.04 0.35
C ALA A 189 1.64 -8.93 -0.63
N ILE A 190 2.58 -8.08 -0.21
CA ILE A 190 3.08 -6.96 -1.03
C ILE A 190 3.73 -7.52 -2.30
N LEU A 191 4.60 -8.50 -2.13
CA LEU A 191 5.30 -9.14 -3.23
C LEU A 191 4.35 -9.88 -4.18
N ALA A 192 3.42 -10.68 -3.65
CA ALA A 192 2.44 -11.40 -4.45
C ALA A 192 1.62 -10.45 -5.33
N ARG A 193 1.22 -9.29 -4.78
CA ARG A 193 0.55 -8.22 -5.55
C ARG A 193 1.46 -7.57 -6.59
N ALA A 194 2.73 -7.30 -6.26
CA ALA A 194 3.68 -6.71 -7.20
C ALA A 194 3.96 -7.63 -8.39
N MET A 195 4.00 -8.94 -8.15
CA MET A 195 4.19 -9.97 -9.18
C MET A 195 2.88 -10.47 -9.81
N GLU A 196 1.72 -9.95 -9.39
CA GLU A 196 0.38 -10.39 -9.83
C GLU A 196 0.14 -11.90 -9.66
N ILE A 197 0.72 -12.51 -8.61
CA ILE A 197 0.54 -13.92 -8.26
C ILE A 197 -0.63 -14.05 -7.28
N PRO A 198 -1.63 -14.91 -7.52
CA PRO A 198 -2.71 -15.15 -6.56
C PRO A 198 -2.18 -15.63 -5.22
N ALA A 199 -2.63 -15.05 -4.10
CA ALA A 199 -2.14 -15.43 -2.78
C ALA A 199 -3.25 -15.50 -1.73
N VAL A 200 -3.20 -16.55 -0.91
CA VAL A 200 -4.04 -16.71 0.29
C VAL A 200 -3.13 -16.91 1.48
N LEU A 201 -3.26 -16.04 2.48
CA LEU A 201 -2.38 -15.96 3.64
C LEU A 201 -3.11 -16.36 4.92
N SER A 202 -2.35 -16.61 5.99
CA SER A 202 -2.91 -16.98 7.31
C SER A 202 -3.80 -18.21 7.25
N ILE A 203 -3.32 -19.27 6.61
CA ILE A 203 -3.99 -20.57 6.60
C ILE A 203 -3.30 -21.46 7.64
N ASP A 204 -3.90 -21.55 8.81
CA ASP A 204 -3.36 -22.31 9.93
C ASP A 204 -3.12 -23.77 9.55
N GLY A 205 -1.90 -24.28 9.83
CA GLY A 205 -1.48 -25.66 9.62
C GLY A 205 -1.39 -26.10 8.14
N ILE A 206 -1.33 -25.18 7.16
CA ILE A 206 -1.27 -25.56 5.74
C ILE A 206 0.01 -26.35 5.42
N CYS A 207 1.16 -25.95 5.97
CA CYS A 207 2.44 -26.63 5.69
C CYS A 207 2.45 -28.09 6.12
N THR A 208 1.73 -28.43 7.19
CA THR A 208 1.62 -29.81 7.71
C THR A 208 0.48 -30.60 7.06
N SER A 209 -0.49 -29.91 6.46
CA SER A 209 -1.70 -30.49 5.88
C SER A 209 -1.55 -30.88 4.41
N VAL A 210 -0.48 -30.45 3.75
CA VAL A 210 -0.21 -30.72 2.33
C VAL A 210 1.10 -31.46 2.15
N LYS A 211 1.31 -32.05 0.96
CA LYS A 211 2.56 -32.71 0.56
C LYS A 211 3.03 -32.13 -0.78
N ASN A 212 4.34 -32.18 -1.00
CA ASN A 212 4.90 -31.86 -2.31
C ASN A 212 4.21 -32.67 -3.41
N GLY A 213 3.76 -31.99 -4.45
CA GLY A 213 3.02 -32.58 -5.56
C GLY A 213 1.51 -32.65 -5.38
N ASP A 214 0.95 -32.35 -4.20
CA ASP A 214 -0.50 -32.26 -4.02
C ASP A 214 -1.09 -31.23 -4.97
N ARG A 215 -2.26 -31.52 -5.52
CA ARG A 215 -2.99 -30.59 -6.39
C ARG A 215 -3.71 -29.52 -5.57
N VAL A 216 -3.60 -28.26 -5.94
CA VAL A 216 -4.27 -27.15 -5.24
C VAL A 216 -4.94 -26.22 -6.23
N VAL A 217 -6.15 -25.78 -5.87
CA VAL A 217 -6.83 -24.63 -6.48
C VAL A 217 -7.02 -23.55 -5.42
N LEU A 218 -6.79 -22.30 -5.78
CA LEU A 218 -6.94 -21.15 -4.87
C LEU A 218 -7.60 -19.97 -5.56
N ASN A 219 -8.32 -19.18 -4.76
CA ASN A 219 -8.90 -17.91 -5.15
C ASN A 219 -8.36 -16.80 -4.21
N GLY A 220 -7.38 -16.05 -4.68
CA GLY A 220 -6.75 -14.99 -3.95
C GLY A 220 -7.66 -13.78 -3.68
N THR A 221 -8.77 -13.65 -4.43
CA THR A 221 -9.78 -12.60 -4.22
C THR A 221 -10.72 -12.95 -3.06
N SER A 222 -11.16 -14.23 -2.98
CA SER A 222 -12.05 -14.68 -1.90
C SER A 222 -11.30 -15.20 -0.65
N GLY A 223 -9.99 -15.47 -0.75
CA GLY A 223 -9.19 -16.07 0.31
C GLY A 223 -9.48 -17.57 0.50
N GLU A 224 -9.86 -18.29 -0.55
CA GLU A 224 -10.17 -19.72 -0.51
C GLU A 224 -9.06 -20.54 -1.14
N ALA A 225 -8.71 -21.67 -0.51
CA ALA A 225 -7.81 -22.68 -1.04
C ALA A 225 -8.37 -24.10 -0.82
N ILE A 226 -8.27 -24.97 -1.83
CA ILE A 226 -8.75 -26.35 -1.77
C ILE A 226 -7.61 -27.26 -2.20
N VAL A 227 -7.20 -28.15 -1.31
CA VAL A 227 -6.16 -29.15 -1.54
C VAL A 227 -6.83 -30.45 -2.03
N ASN A 228 -6.22 -31.07 -3.03
CA ASN A 228 -6.69 -32.27 -3.69
C ASN A 228 -8.18 -32.16 -4.08
N PRO A 229 -8.55 -31.12 -4.89
CA PRO A 229 -9.92 -30.92 -5.31
C PRO A 229 -10.43 -32.12 -6.10
N ASP A 230 -11.73 -32.38 -6.02
CA ASP A 230 -12.37 -33.31 -6.95
C ASP A 230 -12.45 -32.71 -8.37
N ALA A 231 -12.75 -33.55 -9.34
CA ALA A 231 -12.78 -33.13 -10.74
C ALA A 231 -13.81 -32.02 -11.03
N GLU A 232 -14.93 -31.97 -10.31
CA GLU A 232 -15.94 -30.92 -10.44
C GLU A 232 -15.42 -29.57 -9.92
N THR A 233 -14.79 -29.59 -8.76
CA THR A 233 -14.16 -28.40 -8.16
C THR A 233 -13.02 -27.89 -9.04
N GLU A 234 -12.14 -28.76 -9.54
CA GLU A 234 -11.04 -28.34 -10.41
C GLU A 234 -11.57 -27.73 -11.72
N GLN A 235 -12.61 -28.33 -12.31
CA GLN A 235 -13.25 -27.80 -13.51
C GLN A 235 -13.90 -26.41 -13.25
N LYS A 236 -14.54 -26.22 -12.09
CA LYS A 236 -15.08 -24.94 -11.68
C LYS A 236 -13.98 -23.86 -11.60
N PHE A 237 -12.85 -24.16 -10.95
CA PHE A 237 -11.73 -23.23 -10.84
C PHE A 237 -11.04 -22.98 -12.19
N ALA A 238 -10.96 -23.99 -13.07
CA ALA A 238 -10.49 -23.79 -14.43
C ALA A 238 -11.37 -22.82 -15.22
N GLY A 239 -12.70 -22.91 -15.05
CA GLY A 239 -13.65 -21.94 -15.59
C GLY A 239 -13.41 -20.52 -15.06
N LEU A 240 -13.26 -20.37 -13.73
CA LEU A 240 -12.95 -19.08 -13.10
C LEU A 240 -11.62 -18.49 -13.58
N LEU A 241 -10.59 -19.32 -13.77
CA LEU A 241 -9.29 -18.89 -14.29
C LEU A 241 -9.42 -18.37 -15.74
N GLU A 242 -10.16 -19.07 -16.58
CA GLU A 242 -10.43 -18.65 -17.96
C GLU A 242 -11.24 -17.33 -18.00
N GLU A 243 -12.23 -17.20 -17.14
CA GLU A 243 -13.00 -15.95 -17.00
C GLU A 243 -12.10 -14.80 -16.55
N TYR A 244 -11.26 -15.01 -15.54
CA TYR A 244 -10.31 -14.02 -15.04
C TYR A 244 -9.31 -13.57 -16.13
N LYS A 245 -8.77 -14.53 -16.90
CA LYS A 245 -7.90 -14.24 -18.04
C LYS A 245 -8.60 -13.45 -19.13
N LYS A 246 -9.84 -13.84 -19.48
CA LYS A 246 -10.66 -13.13 -20.48
C LYS A 246 -10.99 -11.72 -20.01
N GLU A 247 -11.34 -11.54 -18.73
CA GLU A 247 -11.57 -10.23 -18.16
C GLU A 247 -10.30 -9.37 -18.24
N LYS A 248 -9.14 -9.90 -17.85
CA LYS A 248 -7.86 -9.20 -17.92
C LYS A 248 -7.50 -8.79 -19.36
N GLU A 249 -7.72 -9.66 -20.36
CA GLU A 249 -7.52 -9.32 -21.77
C GLU A 249 -8.55 -8.30 -22.27
N LEU A 250 -9.79 -8.38 -21.81
CA LEU A 250 -10.83 -7.41 -22.14
C LEU A 250 -10.46 -6.02 -21.59
N LEU A 251 -9.93 -5.95 -20.36
CA LEU A 251 -9.53 -4.69 -19.72
C LEU A 251 -8.42 -3.98 -20.50
N LYS A 252 -7.52 -4.69 -21.17
CA LYS A 252 -6.48 -4.08 -22.02
C LYS A 252 -7.05 -3.23 -23.15
N LYS A 253 -8.28 -3.49 -23.62
CA LYS A 253 -8.95 -2.68 -24.65
C LYS A 253 -9.35 -1.29 -24.17
N PHE A 254 -9.39 -1.10 -22.86
CA PHE A 254 -9.69 0.17 -22.23
C PHE A 254 -8.45 1.02 -21.93
N ALA A 255 -7.24 0.52 -22.26
CA ALA A 255 -6.02 1.31 -22.17
C ALA A 255 -5.93 2.30 -23.35
N GLY A 256 -5.46 3.52 -23.08
CA GLY A 256 -5.25 4.56 -24.09
C GLY A 256 -6.54 5.23 -24.60
N VAL A 257 -7.70 4.95 -24.00
CA VAL A 257 -8.96 5.57 -24.39
C VAL A 257 -9.46 6.52 -23.30
N PRO A 258 -10.15 7.63 -23.66
CA PRO A 258 -10.76 8.53 -22.68
C PRO A 258 -11.80 7.83 -21.81
N THR A 259 -11.90 8.24 -20.55
CA THR A 259 -12.91 7.73 -19.63
C THR A 259 -14.26 8.41 -19.87
N VAL A 260 -15.15 7.70 -20.54
CA VAL A 260 -16.50 8.18 -20.91
C VAL A 260 -17.55 7.09 -20.67
N SER A 261 -18.74 7.49 -20.22
CA SER A 261 -19.89 6.59 -20.11
C SER A 261 -20.43 6.16 -21.47
N ALA A 262 -21.33 5.18 -21.51
CA ALA A 262 -21.95 4.65 -22.74
C ALA A 262 -22.65 5.73 -23.57
N ASP A 263 -23.15 6.78 -22.96
CA ASP A 263 -23.82 7.93 -23.60
C ASP A 263 -22.91 9.18 -23.74
N GLY A 264 -21.59 9.03 -23.56
CA GLY A 264 -20.59 10.05 -23.87
C GLY A 264 -20.33 11.06 -22.76
N THR A 265 -20.81 10.84 -21.54
CA THR A 265 -20.46 11.70 -20.39
C THR A 265 -19.01 11.46 -19.99
N LYS A 266 -18.19 12.52 -20.05
CA LYS A 266 -16.76 12.45 -19.68
C LYS A 266 -16.57 12.63 -18.18
N VAL A 267 -15.68 11.85 -17.62
CA VAL A 267 -15.15 12.00 -16.27
C VAL A 267 -13.64 11.80 -16.29
N GLU A 268 -12.94 12.26 -15.25
CA GLU A 268 -11.50 12.04 -15.09
C GLU A 268 -11.26 10.80 -14.23
N LEU A 269 -10.36 9.94 -14.69
CA LEU A 269 -9.95 8.73 -13.97
C LEU A 269 -8.46 8.82 -13.62
N VAL A 270 -8.19 9.12 -12.37
CA VAL A 270 -6.87 9.44 -11.85
C VAL A 270 -6.43 8.45 -10.79
N CYS A 271 -5.18 8.52 -10.35
CA CYS A 271 -4.61 7.55 -9.43
C CYS A 271 -4.34 8.11 -8.03
N ASN A 272 -4.46 7.24 -7.02
CA ASN A 272 -3.94 7.47 -5.69
C ASN A 272 -2.49 6.96 -5.62
N ILE A 273 -1.58 7.77 -5.06
CA ILE A 273 -0.19 7.39 -4.82
C ILE A 273 0.23 7.69 -3.39
N GLY A 274 1.19 6.91 -2.87
CA GLY A 274 1.82 7.13 -1.57
C GLY A 274 3.24 7.67 -1.71
N LYS A 275 3.96 7.26 -2.75
CA LYS A 275 5.36 7.62 -2.99
C LYS A 275 5.54 8.21 -4.39
N PRO A 276 6.58 9.02 -4.62
CA PRO A 276 6.85 9.59 -5.95
C PRO A 276 7.00 8.52 -7.05
N GLU A 277 7.60 7.37 -6.72
CA GLU A 277 7.84 6.27 -7.65
C GLU A 277 6.53 5.66 -8.18
N ASP A 278 5.46 5.70 -7.39
CA ASP A 278 4.14 5.19 -7.78
C ASP A 278 3.54 5.92 -9.00
N ALA A 279 4.03 7.14 -9.28
CA ALA A 279 3.61 7.90 -10.45
C ALA A 279 3.94 7.19 -11.77
N LYS A 280 5.04 6.43 -11.82
CA LYS A 280 5.39 5.60 -12.98
C LYS A 280 4.33 4.52 -13.21
N LYS A 281 3.94 3.83 -12.14
CA LYS A 281 2.88 2.81 -12.19
C LYS A 281 1.53 3.41 -12.59
N ALA A 282 1.21 4.61 -12.12
CA ALA A 282 0.00 5.33 -12.54
C ALA A 282 -0.01 5.61 -14.05
N VAL A 283 1.13 5.99 -14.65
CA VAL A 283 1.28 6.18 -16.10
C VAL A 283 1.15 4.86 -16.84
N GLU A 284 1.80 3.79 -16.38
CA GLU A 284 1.76 2.44 -16.97
C GLU A 284 0.34 1.85 -16.98
N CYS A 285 -0.42 2.13 -15.92
CA CYS A 285 -1.82 1.70 -15.81
C CYS A 285 -2.82 2.66 -16.48
N ASP A 286 -2.31 3.63 -17.25
CA ASP A 286 -3.10 4.58 -18.03
C ASP A 286 -3.99 5.52 -17.18
N GLY A 287 -3.50 5.93 -16.00
CA GLY A 287 -4.14 6.97 -15.20
C GLY A 287 -4.09 8.34 -15.89
N GLU A 288 -5.19 9.08 -15.83
CA GLU A 288 -5.33 10.39 -16.47
C GLU A 288 -4.74 11.54 -15.63
N GLY A 289 -4.27 11.24 -14.40
CA GLY A 289 -3.65 12.17 -13.46
C GLY A 289 -3.37 11.49 -12.12
N ILE A 290 -2.98 12.31 -11.14
CA ILE A 290 -2.92 11.92 -9.73
C ILE A 290 -3.99 12.71 -8.98
N GLY A 291 -5.01 12.04 -8.45
CA GLY A 291 -6.10 12.65 -7.69
C GLY A 291 -5.83 12.68 -6.18
N LEU A 292 -4.85 11.88 -5.73
CA LEU A 292 -4.38 11.91 -4.37
C LEU A 292 -2.91 11.48 -4.29
N PHE A 293 -2.02 12.42 -3.98
CA PHE A 293 -0.69 12.10 -3.47
C PHE A 293 -0.70 12.28 -1.95
N ARG A 294 -0.49 11.18 -1.23
CA ARG A 294 -0.45 11.11 0.24
C ARG A 294 0.94 11.49 0.73
N THR A 295 1.11 12.72 1.19
CA THR A 295 2.43 13.25 1.57
C THR A 295 2.95 12.73 2.89
N GLU A 296 2.11 12.14 3.74
CA GLU A 296 2.52 11.56 5.01
C GLU A 296 3.63 10.51 4.87
N PHE A 297 3.68 9.77 3.76
CA PHE A 297 4.75 8.81 3.49
C PHE A 297 6.15 9.44 3.34
N LEU A 298 6.24 10.75 3.07
CA LEU A 298 7.51 11.48 3.09
C LEU A 298 8.00 11.78 4.52
N PHE A 299 7.10 11.73 5.49
CA PHE A 299 7.37 11.99 6.90
C PHE A 299 7.53 10.71 7.73
N MET A 300 7.12 9.59 7.20
CA MET A 300 7.27 8.27 7.85
C MET A 300 8.66 7.69 7.58
N ASP A 301 9.06 6.71 8.36
CA ASP A 301 10.30 5.94 8.20
C ASP A 301 11.58 6.83 8.23
N ARG A 302 11.60 7.84 9.11
CA ARG A 302 12.74 8.76 9.27
C ARG A 302 12.76 9.38 10.68
N ASP A 303 13.91 9.95 11.05
CA ASP A 303 14.13 10.50 12.39
C ASP A 303 13.93 12.02 12.49
N THR A 304 13.76 12.70 11.35
CA THR A 304 13.61 14.16 11.27
C THR A 304 12.58 14.56 10.22
N THR A 305 11.98 15.75 10.38
CA THR A 305 11.08 16.29 9.35
C THR A 305 11.80 16.44 8.01
N PRO A 306 11.15 16.09 6.89
CA PRO A 306 11.72 16.30 5.56
C PRO A 306 11.97 17.80 5.32
N THR A 307 13.11 18.11 4.75
CA THR A 307 13.48 19.47 4.36
C THR A 307 12.59 19.99 3.23
N GLU A 308 12.58 21.30 3.00
CA GLU A 308 11.89 21.89 1.85
C GLU A 308 12.38 21.29 0.52
N GLU A 309 13.69 21.08 0.39
CA GLU A 309 14.27 20.55 -0.85
C GLU A 309 13.89 19.09 -1.11
N GLU A 310 13.92 18.25 -0.10
CA GLU A 310 13.45 16.85 -0.22
C GLU A 310 11.98 16.77 -0.67
N GLN A 311 11.13 17.60 -0.06
CA GLN A 311 9.72 17.66 -0.43
C GLN A 311 9.52 18.23 -1.84
N PHE A 312 10.24 19.30 -2.18
CA PHE A 312 10.21 19.92 -3.50
C PHE A 312 10.59 18.94 -4.61
N GLU A 313 11.71 18.22 -4.46
CA GLU A 313 12.13 17.23 -5.46
C GLU A 313 11.13 16.07 -5.58
N ALA A 314 10.53 15.62 -4.47
CA ALA A 314 9.47 14.61 -4.48
C ALA A 314 8.25 15.07 -5.30
N TYR A 315 7.74 16.27 -5.04
CA TYR A 315 6.56 16.81 -5.74
C TYR A 315 6.84 17.12 -7.21
N LYS A 316 8.00 17.68 -7.50
CA LYS A 316 8.46 17.98 -8.86
C LYS A 316 8.61 16.70 -9.69
N SER A 317 9.22 15.64 -9.13
CA SER A 317 9.41 14.38 -9.85
C SER A 317 8.08 13.74 -10.28
N VAL A 318 7.05 13.83 -9.42
CA VAL A 318 5.69 13.38 -9.76
C VAL A 318 5.10 14.25 -10.87
N ALA A 319 5.20 15.57 -10.75
CA ALA A 319 4.66 16.50 -11.75
C ALA A 319 5.29 16.29 -13.14
N GLU A 320 6.60 16.10 -13.19
CA GLU A 320 7.35 15.81 -14.43
C GLU A 320 6.99 14.44 -15.00
N THR A 321 6.87 13.40 -14.16
CA THR A 321 6.45 12.04 -14.56
C THR A 321 5.06 12.06 -15.20
N MET A 322 4.15 12.87 -14.67
CA MET A 322 2.77 12.99 -15.18
C MET A 322 2.64 13.83 -16.46
N LYS A 323 3.71 14.49 -16.93
CA LYS A 323 3.78 15.18 -18.25
C LYS A 323 2.60 16.10 -18.53
N GLY A 324 2.27 16.99 -17.58
CA GLY A 324 1.20 17.98 -17.72
C GLY A 324 -0.21 17.49 -17.37
N LYS A 325 -0.40 16.22 -17.02
CA LYS A 325 -1.61 15.72 -16.38
C LYS A 325 -1.76 16.32 -14.97
N PRO A 326 -2.98 16.43 -14.40
CA PRO A 326 -3.17 17.00 -13.08
C PRO A 326 -2.53 16.14 -11.98
N VAL A 327 -2.01 16.82 -10.96
CA VAL A 327 -1.43 16.19 -9.76
C VAL A 327 -1.99 16.90 -8.53
N ILE A 328 -2.92 16.26 -7.83
CA ILE A 328 -3.47 16.76 -6.56
C ILE A 328 -2.63 16.21 -5.41
N ILE A 329 -2.00 17.11 -4.68
CA ILE A 329 -1.13 16.78 -3.55
C ILE A 329 -1.84 17.18 -2.26
N ARG A 330 -2.09 16.18 -1.42
CA ARG A 330 -2.68 16.40 -0.10
C ARG A 330 -1.61 16.90 0.86
N THR A 331 -1.89 18.00 1.55
CA THR A 331 -1.02 18.45 2.64
C THR A 331 -1.05 17.46 3.78
N LEU A 332 -0.12 17.58 4.69
CA LEU A 332 0.18 16.61 5.74
C LEU A 332 -1.06 16.16 6.51
N ASP A 333 -1.29 14.85 6.54
CA ASP A 333 -2.35 14.20 7.31
C ASP A 333 -1.73 13.19 8.29
N ILE A 334 -1.12 13.71 9.34
CA ILE A 334 -0.49 12.98 10.45
C ILE A 334 -1.36 13.10 11.68
N GLY A 335 -1.30 12.11 12.55
CA GLY A 335 -2.15 11.90 13.71
C GLY A 335 -3.14 10.76 13.47
N GLY A 336 -3.99 10.47 14.43
CA GLY A 336 -4.86 9.30 14.36
C GLY A 336 -4.08 8.00 14.60
N ASP A 337 -3.97 7.18 13.57
CA ASP A 337 -3.28 5.88 13.57
C ASP A 337 -1.81 5.95 13.13
N LYS A 338 -1.31 7.14 12.76
CA LYS A 338 0.05 7.33 12.26
C LYS A 338 0.94 7.94 13.34
N GLU A 339 1.68 7.09 14.04
CA GLU A 339 2.66 7.53 15.02
C GLU A 339 3.96 7.93 14.31
N ILE A 340 4.42 9.16 14.53
CA ILE A 340 5.71 9.68 14.06
C ILE A 340 6.46 10.22 15.27
N PRO A 341 7.38 9.42 15.86
CA PRO A 341 7.99 9.72 17.16
C PRO A 341 8.68 11.07 17.23
N TYR A 342 9.40 11.48 16.16
CA TYR A 342 10.14 12.74 16.17
C TYR A 342 9.26 14.00 16.13
N LEU A 343 7.96 13.87 15.83
CA LEU A 343 7.04 15.01 15.90
C LEU A 343 6.57 15.30 17.32
N GLY A 344 6.80 14.38 18.26
CA GLY A 344 6.46 14.53 19.67
C GLY A 344 4.97 14.70 19.94
N LEU A 345 4.13 14.03 19.13
CA LEU A 345 2.68 14.05 19.35
C LEU A 345 2.34 13.28 20.62
N GLU A 346 1.54 13.89 21.48
CA GLU A 346 1.05 13.25 22.69
C GLU A 346 0.01 12.17 22.32
N LYS A 347 -0.05 11.10 23.12
CA LYS A 347 -1.07 10.08 22.96
C LYS A 347 -2.42 10.62 23.39
N GLU A 348 -3.39 10.54 22.51
CA GLU A 348 -4.77 10.99 22.75
C GLU A 348 -5.71 9.80 22.96
N ASP A 349 -6.79 9.99 23.73
CA ASP A 349 -7.82 8.97 23.93
C ASP A 349 -8.63 8.69 22.65
N ASN A 350 -8.81 9.71 21.80
CA ASN A 350 -9.55 9.62 20.55
C ASN A 350 -8.74 10.27 19.41
N PRO A 351 -7.65 9.66 18.95
CA PRO A 351 -6.71 10.28 18.01
C PRO A 351 -7.34 10.73 16.69
N PHE A 352 -8.33 9.97 16.18
CA PHE A 352 -9.03 10.35 14.93
C PHE A 352 -9.87 11.63 15.07
N LEU A 353 -10.31 11.97 16.28
CA LEU A 353 -11.05 13.20 16.59
C LEU A 353 -10.13 14.31 17.15
N GLY A 354 -8.85 14.05 17.29
CA GLY A 354 -7.88 14.86 18.01
C GLY A 354 -7.06 15.80 17.15
N TYR A 355 -5.80 15.92 17.54
CA TYR A 355 -4.79 16.84 17.00
C TYR A 355 -4.10 16.24 15.78
N ARG A 356 -4.76 16.31 14.61
CA ARG A 356 -4.25 15.75 13.35
C ARG A 356 -4.50 16.69 12.16
N ALA A 357 -3.83 16.39 11.06
CA ALA A 357 -4.02 17.03 9.75
C ALA A 357 -3.96 18.56 9.83
N ILE A 358 -4.96 19.28 9.27
CA ILE A 358 -4.98 20.75 9.27
C ILE A 358 -4.89 21.37 10.68
N ARG A 359 -5.41 20.71 11.70
CA ARG A 359 -5.34 21.18 13.09
C ARG A 359 -3.91 21.22 13.59
N PHE A 360 -3.13 20.17 13.31
CA PHE A 360 -1.69 20.11 13.56
C PHE A 360 -0.95 21.15 12.72
N CYS A 361 -1.21 21.20 11.41
CA CYS A 361 -0.51 22.06 10.47
C CYS A 361 -0.63 23.55 10.80
N LEU A 362 -1.80 24.02 11.22
CA LEU A 362 -2.03 25.43 11.57
C LEU A 362 -1.37 25.84 12.90
N GLN A 363 -1.00 24.89 13.77
CA GLN A 363 -0.23 25.17 14.98
C GLN A 363 1.27 24.97 14.78
N ARG A 364 1.67 23.99 13.96
CA ARG A 364 3.07 23.74 13.60
C ARG A 364 3.41 24.40 12.26
N THR A 365 3.29 25.73 12.26
CA THR A 365 3.54 26.54 11.06
C THR A 365 4.96 26.44 10.54
N ASP A 366 5.93 26.08 11.39
CA ASP A 366 7.31 25.76 11.02
C ASP A 366 7.37 24.59 10.01
N ILE A 367 6.66 23.51 10.29
CA ILE A 367 6.58 22.34 9.41
C ILE A 367 5.69 22.65 8.21
N TYR A 368 4.54 23.28 8.43
CA TYR A 368 3.56 23.49 7.40
C TYR A 368 4.03 24.50 6.34
N ASN A 369 4.68 25.59 6.72
CA ASN A 369 5.28 26.54 5.77
C ASN A 369 6.34 25.87 4.90
N THR A 370 7.18 25.00 5.47
CA THR A 370 8.16 24.21 4.72
C THR A 370 7.48 23.37 3.63
N GLN A 371 6.38 22.67 3.96
CA GLN A 371 5.62 21.88 3.00
C GLN A 371 4.94 22.76 1.93
N LEU A 372 4.25 23.83 2.35
CA LEU A 372 3.55 24.73 1.43
C LEU A 372 4.53 25.40 0.46
N ARG A 373 5.71 25.81 0.94
CA ARG A 373 6.72 26.42 0.10
C ARG A 373 7.26 25.44 -0.94
N ALA A 374 7.54 24.20 -0.55
CA ALA A 374 7.91 23.13 -1.48
C ALA A 374 6.83 22.89 -2.56
N LEU A 375 5.54 22.85 -2.17
CA LEU A 375 4.42 22.69 -3.08
C LEU A 375 4.29 23.83 -4.08
N VAL A 376 4.40 25.09 -3.59
CA VAL A 376 4.33 26.28 -4.46
C VAL A 376 5.50 26.28 -5.46
N ARG A 377 6.73 26.00 -5.02
CA ARG A 377 7.90 25.85 -5.93
C ARG A 377 7.68 24.76 -6.97
N ALA A 378 7.25 23.59 -6.54
CA ALA A 378 7.02 22.46 -7.43
C ALA A 378 5.93 22.72 -8.49
N SER A 379 5.01 23.64 -8.24
CA SER A 379 3.93 24.01 -9.18
C SER A 379 4.43 24.65 -10.49
N ALA A 380 5.71 25.07 -10.55
CA ALA A 380 6.34 25.52 -11.80
C ALA A 380 6.59 24.38 -12.81
N PHE A 381 6.60 23.11 -12.34
CA PHE A 381 7.02 21.95 -13.14
C PHE A 381 5.86 21.09 -13.67
N GLY A 382 4.61 21.43 -13.32
CA GLY A 382 3.43 20.73 -13.81
C GLY A 382 2.12 21.26 -13.23
N ARG A 383 1.01 20.55 -13.51
CA ARG A 383 -0.32 20.96 -13.06
C ARG A 383 -0.58 20.50 -11.62
N ILE A 384 0.20 21.03 -10.69
CA ILE A 384 0.01 20.75 -9.26
C ILE A 384 -1.20 21.50 -8.73
N LYS A 385 -2.00 20.83 -7.88
CA LYS A 385 -3.06 21.40 -7.07
C LYS A 385 -2.84 20.99 -5.61
N ILE A 386 -3.15 21.89 -4.68
CA ILE A 386 -3.03 21.62 -3.24
C ILE A 386 -4.39 21.19 -2.69
N MET A 387 -4.43 20.11 -1.91
CA MET A 387 -5.62 19.63 -1.22
C MET A 387 -5.42 19.62 0.28
N VAL A 388 -6.30 20.31 1.01
CA VAL A 388 -6.22 20.42 2.48
C VAL A 388 -7.13 19.37 3.11
N PRO A 389 -6.58 18.44 3.94
CA PRO A 389 -7.36 17.39 4.61
C PRO A 389 -8.05 17.90 5.87
N LEU A 390 -9.06 17.15 6.33
CA LEU A 390 -9.77 17.28 7.61
C LEU A 390 -10.35 18.69 7.90
N VAL A 391 -10.74 19.39 6.86
CA VAL A 391 -11.35 20.73 7.00
C VAL A 391 -12.73 20.62 7.66
N THR A 392 -12.98 21.50 8.62
CA THR A 392 -14.25 21.60 9.34
C THR A 392 -14.95 22.94 9.14
N GLY A 393 -14.19 23.97 8.75
CA GLY A 393 -14.71 25.33 8.55
C GLY A 393 -13.95 26.13 7.50
N VAL A 394 -14.55 27.23 7.07
CA VAL A 394 -13.97 28.08 6.02
C VAL A 394 -12.70 28.80 6.48
N ASP A 395 -12.58 29.07 7.77
CA ASP A 395 -11.45 29.81 8.32
C ASP A 395 -10.13 29.02 8.20
N GLU A 396 -10.19 27.68 8.27
CA GLU A 396 -9.04 26.82 8.04
C GLU A 396 -8.54 26.96 6.59
N LEU A 397 -9.42 26.93 5.60
CA LEU A 397 -9.09 27.13 4.20
C LEU A 397 -8.53 28.54 3.94
N ARG A 398 -9.14 29.58 4.54
CA ARG A 398 -8.66 30.96 4.44
C ARG A 398 -7.27 31.11 5.01
N SER A 399 -6.98 30.48 6.14
CA SER A 399 -5.64 30.48 6.75
C SER A 399 -4.60 29.89 5.81
N VAL A 400 -4.88 28.75 5.22
CA VAL A 400 -3.97 28.12 4.23
C VAL A 400 -3.74 29.00 3.02
N LYS A 401 -4.82 29.60 2.47
CA LYS A 401 -4.70 30.54 1.34
C LYS A 401 -3.84 31.76 1.67
N ALA A 402 -3.98 32.31 2.87
CA ALA A 402 -3.15 33.42 3.33
C ALA A 402 -1.68 33.03 3.43
N MET A 403 -1.36 31.85 4.03
CA MET A 403 0.00 31.33 4.11
C MET A 403 0.62 31.13 2.72
N VAL A 404 -0.13 30.52 1.79
CA VAL A 404 0.33 30.34 0.40
C VAL A 404 0.56 31.68 -0.29
N ALA A 405 -0.32 32.67 -0.10
CA ALA A 405 -0.14 34.02 -0.66
C ALA A 405 1.10 34.74 -0.13
N ASP A 406 1.44 34.56 1.14
CA ASP A 406 2.65 35.14 1.72
C ASP A 406 3.91 34.42 1.20
N ILE A 407 3.90 33.10 1.10
CA ILE A 407 4.97 32.31 0.45
C ILE A 407 5.17 32.75 -1.01
N MET A 408 4.12 32.98 -1.77
CA MET A 408 4.22 33.47 -3.15
C MET A 408 4.92 34.84 -3.23
N LYS A 409 4.65 35.75 -2.30
CA LYS A 409 5.35 37.05 -2.21
C LYS A 409 6.85 36.88 -1.91
N GLU A 410 7.20 35.96 -1.01
CA GLU A 410 8.59 35.63 -0.71
C GLU A 410 9.31 35.08 -1.95
N LEU A 411 8.69 34.12 -2.65
CA LEU A 411 9.26 33.54 -3.87
C LEU A 411 9.39 34.57 -5.01
N ASP A 412 8.44 35.50 -5.15
CA ASP A 412 8.54 36.63 -6.09
C ASP A 412 9.75 37.52 -5.75
N ALA A 413 10.00 37.80 -4.45
CA ALA A 413 11.15 38.58 -4.02
C ALA A 413 12.50 37.87 -4.24
N GLU A 414 12.50 36.55 -4.16
CA GLU A 414 13.68 35.71 -4.43
C GLU A 414 13.87 35.40 -5.92
N GLY A 415 12.92 35.72 -6.77
CA GLY A 415 12.94 35.43 -8.21
C GLY A 415 12.74 33.94 -8.55
N ILE A 416 12.11 33.18 -7.65
CA ILE A 416 11.82 31.74 -7.83
C ILE A 416 10.48 31.58 -8.55
N ALA A 417 10.48 30.77 -9.62
CA ALA A 417 9.29 30.53 -10.43
C ALA A 417 8.27 29.61 -9.72
N TYR A 418 7.01 29.89 -9.89
CA TYR A 418 5.87 29.08 -9.45
C TYR A 418 4.63 29.34 -10.30
N ASN A 419 3.59 28.52 -10.18
CA ASN A 419 2.30 28.73 -10.85
C ASN A 419 1.48 29.79 -10.08
N LYS A 420 1.30 30.97 -10.68
CA LYS A 420 0.52 32.08 -10.09
C LYS A 420 -0.98 31.75 -9.93
N ASN A 421 -1.48 30.77 -10.65
CA ASN A 421 -2.87 30.30 -10.61
C ASN A 421 -2.99 28.95 -9.88
N LEU A 422 -2.20 28.74 -8.82
CA LEU A 422 -2.20 27.50 -8.04
C LEU A 422 -3.56 27.28 -7.39
N GLU A 423 -4.20 26.18 -7.70
CA GLU A 423 -5.52 25.81 -7.18
C GLU A 423 -5.38 25.20 -5.78
N ILE A 424 -6.18 25.68 -4.82
CA ILE A 424 -6.28 25.13 -3.46
C ILE A 424 -7.68 24.62 -3.24
N GLY A 425 -7.84 23.32 -3.13
CA GLY A 425 -9.07 22.63 -2.79
C GLY A 425 -9.03 21.97 -1.42
N ILE A 426 -10.10 21.30 -1.08
CA ILE A 426 -10.24 20.63 0.23
C ILE A 426 -10.69 19.18 0.07
N MET A 427 -10.28 18.36 1.00
CA MET A 427 -10.82 17.02 1.17
C MET A 427 -12.12 17.09 1.99
N MET A 428 -13.21 16.67 1.35
CA MET A 428 -14.55 16.64 1.95
C MET A 428 -14.75 15.30 2.68
N GLU A 429 -14.36 15.27 3.95
CA GLU A 429 -14.29 14.03 4.71
C GLU A 429 -14.83 14.15 6.15
N THR A 430 -15.30 15.35 6.53
CA THR A 430 -15.94 15.56 7.83
C THR A 430 -17.43 15.89 7.66
N PRO A 431 -18.30 15.47 8.58
CA PRO A 431 -19.70 15.88 8.58
C PRO A 431 -19.88 17.42 8.63
N ALA A 432 -18.97 18.13 9.32
CA ALA A 432 -18.99 19.59 9.36
C ALA A 432 -18.77 20.20 7.98
N ALA A 433 -17.74 19.74 7.22
CA ALA A 433 -17.51 20.16 5.85
C ALA A 433 -18.70 19.82 4.93
N CYS A 434 -19.28 18.64 5.08
CA CYS A 434 -20.48 18.24 4.33
C CYS A 434 -21.67 19.20 4.58
N MET A 435 -21.91 19.56 5.85
CA MET A 435 -22.98 20.51 6.20
C MET A 435 -22.72 21.90 5.64
N MET A 436 -21.47 22.33 5.60
CA MET A 436 -21.02 23.64 5.10
C MET A 436 -20.59 23.62 3.63
N ALA A 437 -20.89 22.55 2.88
CA ALA A 437 -20.39 22.37 1.51
C ALA A 437 -20.80 23.52 0.57
N ASP A 438 -21.99 24.12 0.75
CA ASP A 438 -22.45 25.26 -0.03
C ASP A 438 -21.69 26.57 0.26
N VAL A 439 -21.09 26.71 1.44
CA VAL A 439 -20.23 27.84 1.80
C VAL A 439 -18.79 27.58 1.33
N LEU A 440 -18.28 26.39 1.58
CA LEU A 440 -16.94 25.98 1.21
C LEU A 440 -16.72 25.95 -0.31
N ALA A 441 -17.74 25.57 -1.08
CA ALA A 441 -17.69 25.55 -2.55
C ALA A 441 -17.45 26.93 -3.19
N LYS A 442 -17.82 28.01 -2.50
CA LYS A 442 -17.58 29.38 -2.98
C LYS A 442 -16.12 29.81 -2.84
N GLU A 443 -15.37 29.12 -2.02
CA GLU A 443 -13.98 29.49 -1.69
C GLU A 443 -12.96 28.45 -2.12
N ALA A 444 -13.29 27.17 -2.13
CA ALA A 444 -12.40 26.12 -2.61
C ALA A 444 -12.33 26.10 -4.14
N ALA A 445 -11.16 25.81 -4.70
CA ALA A 445 -11.00 25.63 -6.14
C ALA A 445 -11.58 24.30 -6.63
N PHE A 446 -11.62 23.29 -5.78
CA PHE A 446 -12.20 21.98 -6.05
C PHE A 446 -12.48 21.24 -4.73
N PHE A 447 -13.31 20.19 -4.82
CA PHE A 447 -13.54 19.24 -3.75
C PHE A 447 -12.99 17.86 -4.14
N SER A 448 -12.47 17.11 -3.17
CA SER A 448 -12.21 15.68 -3.28
C SER A 448 -12.82 14.96 -2.07
N ILE A 449 -13.70 13.99 -2.31
CA ILE A 449 -14.40 13.29 -1.24
C ILE A 449 -13.53 12.17 -0.69
N GLY A 450 -13.14 12.28 0.59
CA GLY A 450 -12.42 11.27 1.35
C GLY A 450 -13.40 10.29 2.00
N THR A 451 -13.89 9.29 1.26
CA THR A 451 -14.99 8.43 1.73
C THR A 451 -14.65 7.62 2.96
N ASN A 452 -13.37 7.31 3.20
CA ASN A 452 -12.99 6.53 4.37
C ASN A 452 -13.28 7.30 5.67
N ASP A 453 -12.75 8.52 5.80
CA ASP A 453 -12.98 9.35 6.98
C ASP A 453 -14.43 9.87 7.01
N LEU A 454 -14.99 10.26 5.86
CA LEU A 454 -16.41 10.67 5.79
C LEU A 454 -17.34 9.57 6.32
N THR A 455 -17.12 8.32 5.96
CA THR A 455 -17.91 7.19 6.46
C THR A 455 -17.72 7.02 7.98
N GLY A 456 -16.48 6.98 8.44
CA GLY A 456 -16.15 6.82 9.86
C GLY A 456 -16.79 7.90 10.72
N TYR A 457 -16.64 9.16 10.35
CA TYR A 457 -17.18 10.29 11.11
C TYR A 457 -18.71 10.43 10.97
N THR A 458 -19.28 10.14 9.80
CA THR A 458 -20.74 10.19 9.62
C THR A 458 -21.43 9.10 10.43
N MET A 459 -20.85 7.91 10.47
CA MET A 459 -21.39 6.76 11.22
C MET A 459 -20.93 6.73 12.67
N ALA A 460 -20.01 7.62 13.08
CA ALA A 460 -19.36 7.62 14.41
C ALA A 460 -18.71 6.26 14.73
N VAL A 461 -17.98 5.68 13.78
CA VAL A 461 -17.41 4.33 13.86
C VAL A 461 -15.90 4.38 13.63
N ASP A 462 -15.17 3.76 14.53
CA ASP A 462 -13.77 3.44 14.35
C ASP A 462 -13.64 2.19 13.45
N ARG A 463 -13.08 2.35 12.26
CA ARG A 463 -12.86 1.25 11.29
C ARG A 463 -11.89 0.18 11.81
N GLY A 464 -11.00 0.53 12.76
CA GLY A 464 -10.05 -0.39 13.39
C GLY A 464 -10.68 -1.27 14.46
N ASN A 465 -11.87 -0.91 14.97
CA ASN A 465 -12.56 -1.67 15.99
C ASN A 465 -13.46 -2.76 15.39
N SER A 466 -12.99 -4.00 15.44
CA SER A 466 -13.69 -5.17 14.87
C SER A 466 -15.12 -5.38 15.41
N LYS A 467 -15.42 -4.90 16.63
CA LYS A 467 -16.75 -5.07 17.25
C LYS A 467 -17.82 -4.18 16.61
N VAL A 468 -17.44 -3.06 16.01
CA VAL A 468 -18.34 -2.08 15.38
C VAL A 468 -18.09 -1.90 13.89
N ALA A 469 -17.10 -2.59 13.32
CA ALA A 469 -16.75 -2.51 11.91
C ALA A 469 -17.92 -2.80 10.95
N TYR A 470 -18.92 -3.57 11.40
CA TYR A 470 -20.15 -3.84 10.64
C TYR A 470 -21.00 -2.58 10.36
N LEU A 471 -20.79 -1.49 11.10
CA LEU A 471 -21.46 -0.21 10.88
C LEU A 471 -20.70 0.67 9.87
N TYR A 472 -19.46 0.33 9.56
CA TYR A 472 -18.61 1.08 8.63
C TYR A 472 -18.91 0.69 7.20
N SER A 473 -19.78 1.44 6.54
CA SER A 473 -20.20 1.14 5.16
C SER A 473 -20.51 2.40 4.37
N ALA A 474 -19.89 2.53 3.20
CA ALA A 474 -20.18 3.59 2.24
C ALA A 474 -21.59 3.46 1.60
N PHE A 475 -22.22 2.29 1.73
CA PHE A 475 -23.60 2.04 1.25
C PHE A 475 -24.67 2.51 2.24
N ASN A 476 -24.27 2.98 3.42
CA ASN A 476 -25.23 3.52 4.36
C ASN A 476 -25.93 4.76 3.78
N PRO A 477 -27.28 4.84 3.85
CA PRO A 477 -28.03 5.98 3.31
C PRO A 477 -27.56 7.35 3.81
N ALA A 478 -27.04 7.46 5.04
CA ALA A 478 -26.50 8.72 5.56
C ALA A 478 -25.24 9.15 4.81
N VAL A 479 -24.32 8.18 4.53
CA VAL A 479 -23.10 8.43 3.79
C VAL A 479 -23.41 8.79 2.33
N LEU A 480 -24.31 8.06 1.66
CA LEU A 480 -24.72 8.35 0.30
C LEU A 480 -25.36 9.74 0.16
N ARG A 481 -26.17 10.17 1.14
CA ARG A 481 -26.74 11.52 1.18
C ARG A 481 -25.67 12.59 1.39
N ALA A 482 -24.66 12.32 2.23
CA ALA A 482 -23.53 13.23 2.42
C ALA A 482 -22.73 13.40 1.11
N ILE A 483 -22.39 12.30 0.44
CA ILE A 483 -21.69 12.30 -0.86
C ILE A 483 -22.49 13.11 -1.89
N LYS A 484 -23.79 12.81 -2.06
CA LYS A 484 -24.66 13.52 -3.00
C LYS A 484 -24.71 15.03 -2.72
N ARG A 485 -24.89 15.43 -1.45
CA ARG A 485 -24.90 16.83 -1.04
C ARG A 485 -23.61 17.56 -1.41
N ILE A 486 -22.46 16.95 -1.14
CA ILE A 486 -21.15 17.53 -1.46
C ILE A 486 -21.05 17.77 -2.96
N ILE A 487 -21.41 16.77 -3.78
CA ILE A 487 -21.36 16.88 -5.25
C ILE A 487 -22.30 17.99 -5.73
N GLU A 488 -23.56 18.01 -5.27
CA GLU A 488 -24.54 19.03 -5.65
C GLU A 488 -24.08 20.46 -5.30
N CYS A 489 -23.50 20.67 -4.12
CA CYS A 489 -22.98 21.96 -3.71
C CYS A 489 -21.80 22.43 -4.58
N GLY A 490 -20.84 21.53 -4.88
CA GLY A 490 -19.72 21.86 -5.77
C GLY A 490 -20.18 22.17 -7.20
N LYS A 491 -21.08 21.36 -7.74
CA LYS A 491 -21.67 21.60 -9.08
C LYS A 491 -22.40 22.93 -9.18
N LYS A 492 -23.13 23.32 -8.15
CA LYS A 492 -23.84 24.59 -8.10
C LYS A 492 -22.91 25.80 -8.22
N GLU A 493 -21.74 25.73 -7.64
CA GLU A 493 -20.71 26.78 -7.70
C GLU A 493 -19.73 26.59 -8.87
N GLY A 494 -19.90 25.53 -9.69
CA GLY A 494 -19.11 25.27 -10.90
C GLY A 494 -17.69 24.78 -10.63
N ILE A 495 -17.41 24.23 -9.43
CA ILE A 495 -16.12 23.65 -9.10
C ILE A 495 -16.12 22.13 -9.38
N MET A 496 -14.94 21.59 -9.68
CA MET A 496 -14.73 20.15 -9.86
C MET A 496 -14.93 19.43 -8.52
N VAL A 497 -15.63 18.30 -8.56
CA VAL A 497 -15.79 17.40 -7.42
C VAL A 497 -15.26 16.03 -7.77
N GLY A 498 -14.16 15.62 -7.11
CA GLY A 498 -13.56 14.30 -7.20
C GLY A 498 -13.86 13.45 -5.97
N MET A 499 -13.42 12.19 -6.04
CA MET A 499 -13.45 11.23 -4.94
C MET A 499 -12.18 10.39 -4.92
N CYS A 500 -11.50 10.32 -3.78
CA CYS A 500 -10.23 9.60 -3.63
C CYS A 500 -10.27 8.45 -2.59
N GLY A 501 -11.40 8.23 -1.96
CA GLY A 501 -11.61 7.08 -1.08
C GLY A 501 -11.84 5.78 -1.86
N GLU A 502 -11.83 4.65 -1.16
CA GLU A 502 -11.99 3.31 -1.77
C GLU A 502 -13.30 3.15 -2.54
N ALA A 503 -14.35 3.87 -2.15
CA ALA A 503 -15.65 3.88 -2.81
C ALA A 503 -15.59 4.31 -4.29
N ALA A 504 -14.58 5.09 -4.70
CA ALA A 504 -14.40 5.51 -6.09
C ALA A 504 -14.15 4.36 -7.07
N ALA A 505 -13.61 3.23 -6.58
CA ALA A 505 -13.33 2.04 -7.38
C ALA A 505 -14.41 0.95 -7.24
N ASP A 506 -15.40 1.14 -6.36
CA ASP A 506 -16.44 0.12 -6.15
C ASP A 506 -17.42 0.08 -7.32
N PRO A 507 -17.51 -1.06 -8.05
CA PRO A 507 -18.34 -1.16 -9.24
C PRO A 507 -19.83 -0.96 -8.99
N LYS A 508 -20.32 -1.16 -7.76
CA LYS A 508 -21.72 -0.91 -7.39
C LYS A 508 -21.99 0.57 -7.07
N LEU A 509 -20.95 1.30 -6.61
CA LEU A 509 -21.07 2.72 -6.31
C LEU A 509 -20.83 3.61 -7.53
N ILE A 510 -20.00 3.20 -8.49
CA ILE A 510 -19.69 3.98 -9.70
C ILE A 510 -20.94 4.49 -10.41
N PRO A 511 -21.98 3.68 -10.69
CA PRO A 511 -23.20 4.18 -11.31
C PRO A 511 -23.93 5.26 -10.50
N LEU A 512 -23.92 5.17 -9.16
CA LEU A 512 -24.51 6.17 -8.28
C LEU A 512 -23.71 7.48 -8.32
N LEU A 513 -22.37 7.37 -8.27
CA LEU A 513 -21.47 8.52 -8.32
C LEU A 513 -21.59 9.27 -9.65
N LEU A 514 -21.69 8.55 -10.77
CA LEU A 514 -22.00 9.12 -12.09
C LEU A 514 -23.34 9.87 -12.08
N ALA A 515 -24.39 9.25 -11.52
CA ALA A 515 -25.72 9.84 -11.43
C ALA A 515 -25.75 11.11 -10.57
N PHE A 516 -24.94 11.15 -9.49
CA PHE A 516 -24.79 12.33 -8.64
C PHE A 516 -23.99 13.45 -9.33
N GLY A 517 -23.25 13.12 -10.41
CA GLY A 517 -22.47 14.08 -11.19
C GLY A 517 -21.02 14.23 -10.75
N LEU A 518 -20.40 13.18 -10.18
CA LEU A 518 -18.98 13.17 -9.84
C LEU A 518 -18.12 13.41 -11.10
N ASP A 519 -17.11 14.28 -11.00
CA ASP A 519 -16.24 14.66 -12.12
C ASP A 519 -14.96 13.79 -12.19
N GLU A 520 -14.42 13.39 -11.04
CA GLU A 520 -13.13 12.70 -10.96
C GLU A 520 -13.20 11.48 -10.05
N PHE A 521 -12.73 10.37 -10.56
CA PHE A 521 -12.57 9.10 -9.83
C PHE A 521 -11.09 8.85 -9.59
N SER A 522 -10.63 8.95 -8.34
CA SER A 522 -9.23 8.68 -7.96
C SER A 522 -9.11 7.31 -7.30
N VAL A 523 -8.47 6.39 -8.00
CA VAL A 523 -8.43 4.96 -7.65
C VAL A 523 -6.99 4.46 -7.52
N SER A 524 -6.79 3.22 -7.06
CA SER A 524 -5.47 2.59 -7.16
C SER A 524 -5.07 2.39 -8.63
N ALA A 525 -3.79 2.46 -8.96
CA ALA A 525 -3.31 2.27 -10.33
C ALA A 525 -3.84 0.96 -10.96
N THR A 526 -3.87 -0.12 -10.18
CA THR A 526 -4.37 -1.43 -10.63
C THR A 526 -5.87 -1.46 -10.92
N SER A 527 -6.64 -0.54 -10.35
CA SER A 527 -8.09 -0.45 -10.54
C SER A 527 -8.52 0.40 -11.76
N VAL A 528 -7.58 1.14 -12.38
CA VAL A 528 -7.90 2.10 -13.46
C VAL A 528 -8.70 1.45 -14.59
N LEU A 529 -8.20 0.39 -15.19
CA LEU A 529 -8.87 -0.21 -16.36
C LEU A 529 -10.22 -0.84 -16.01
N LYS A 530 -10.35 -1.42 -14.82
CA LYS A 530 -11.62 -1.99 -14.33
C LYS A 530 -12.66 -0.90 -14.08
N THR A 531 -12.23 0.20 -13.45
CA THR A 531 -13.10 1.37 -13.21
C THR A 531 -13.52 2.01 -14.53
N ARG A 532 -12.58 2.18 -15.48
CA ARG A 532 -12.89 2.72 -16.83
C ARG A 532 -13.91 1.85 -17.56
N LYS A 533 -13.74 0.53 -17.52
CA LYS A 533 -14.73 -0.40 -18.08
C LYS A 533 -16.10 -0.21 -17.45
N THR A 534 -16.19 -0.17 -16.12
CA THR A 534 -17.47 0.01 -15.43
C THR A 534 -18.14 1.34 -15.82
N ILE A 535 -17.35 2.42 -15.94
CA ILE A 535 -17.86 3.73 -16.42
C ILE A 535 -18.34 3.63 -17.86
N ALA A 536 -17.55 3.00 -18.75
CA ALA A 536 -17.90 2.86 -20.16
C ALA A 536 -19.14 1.99 -20.40
N ASP A 537 -19.39 1.02 -19.56
CA ASP A 537 -20.58 0.18 -19.60
C ASP A 537 -21.82 0.87 -18.99
N SER A 538 -21.66 1.99 -18.28
CA SER A 538 -22.73 2.68 -17.56
C SER A 538 -23.50 3.65 -18.46
N SER A 539 -24.82 3.55 -18.50
CA SER A 539 -25.73 4.53 -19.11
C SER A 539 -26.21 5.52 -18.06
N MET A 540 -26.09 6.82 -18.33
CA MET A 540 -26.54 7.87 -17.38
C MET A 540 -28.04 7.79 -17.07
N ALA A 541 -28.85 7.32 -18.03
CA ALA A 541 -30.29 7.15 -17.80
C ALA A 541 -30.55 6.04 -16.76
N GLU A 542 -29.86 4.90 -16.89
CA GLU A 542 -29.95 3.79 -15.94
C GLU A 542 -29.35 4.16 -14.59
N CYS A 543 -28.20 4.85 -14.57
CA CYS A 543 -27.57 5.36 -13.36
C CYS A 543 -28.50 6.26 -12.56
N LYS A 544 -29.20 7.20 -13.21
CA LYS A 544 -30.18 8.10 -12.56
C LYS A 544 -31.36 7.32 -11.99
N ALA A 545 -31.94 6.40 -12.77
CA ALA A 545 -33.04 5.56 -12.30
C ALA A 545 -32.64 4.70 -11.09
N LEU A 546 -31.41 4.17 -11.09
CA LEU A 546 -30.85 3.44 -9.95
C LEU A 546 -30.66 4.36 -8.74
N ALA A 547 -30.07 5.55 -8.94
CA ALA A 547 -29.81 6.52 -7.88
C ALA A 547 -31.13 6.97 -7.21
N ASP A 548 -32.20 7.20 -7.97
CA ASP A 548 -33.50 7.55 -7.41
C ASP A 548 -34.05 6.43 -6.50
N ARG A 549 -33.92 5.16 -6.91
CA ARG A 549 -34.33 4.02 -6.10
C ARG A 549 -33.50 3.89 -4.83
N VAL A 550 -32.18 4.01 -4.93
CA VAL A 550 -31.25 3.92 -3.80
C VAL A 550 -31.47 5.06 -2.82
N MET A 551 -31.65 6.28 -3.28
CA MET A 551 -31.87 7.45 -2.43
C MET A 551 -33.22 7.43 -1.71
N ALA A 552 -34.18 6.64 -2.16
CA ALA A 552 -35.45 6.39 -1.47
C ALA A 552 -35.32 5.36 -0.31
N CYS A 553 -34.22 4.60 -0.25
CA CYS A 553 -33.98 3.60 0.79
C CYS A 553 -33.73 4.26 2.16
N ALA A 554 -34.24 3.61 3.21
CA ALA A 554 -34.05 4.02 4.59
C ALA A 554 -32.92 3.26 5.30
N THR A 555 -32.59 2.06 4.84
CA THR A 555 -31.59 1.17 5.45
C THR A 555 -30.55 0.70 4.42
N GLU A 556 -29.38 0.32 4.91
CA GLU A 556 -28.33 -0.27 4.07
C GLU A 556 -28.77 -1.59 3.42
N ALA A 557 -29.54 -2.41 4.15
CA ALA A 557 -30.08 -3.66 3.60
C ALA A 557 -30.98 -3.42 2.38
N GLU A 558 -31.81 -2.36 2.41
CA GLU A 558 -32.61 -1.97 1.25
C GLU A 558 -31.74 -1.47 0.09
N VAL A 559 -30.68 -0.70 0.37
CA VAL A 559 -29.71 -0.26 -0.64
C VAL A 559 -29.05 -1.46 -1.30
N GLN A 560 -28.55 -2.41 -0.51
CA GLN A 560 -27.91 -3.63 -1.04
C GLN A 560 -28.90 -4.48 -1.86
N ALA A 561 -30.16 -4.58 -1.42
CA ALA A 561 -31.19 -5.28 -2.17
C ALA A 561 -31.51 -4.63 -3.53
N VAL A 562 -31.48 -3.30 -3.60
CA VAL A 562 -31.65 -2.55 -4.87
C VAL A 562 -30.45 -2.77 -5.79
N LEU A 563 -29.23 -2.73 -5.25
CA LEU A 563 -27.99 -2.91 -6.00
C LEU A 563 -27.81 -4.36 -6.49
N ALA A 564 -28.33 -5.35 -5.78
CA ALA A 564 -28.28 -6.76 -6.20
C ALA A 564 -29.20 -7.11 -7.39
N GLN A 565 -30.07 -6.19 -7.81
CA GLN A 565 -30.98 -6.35 -8.96
C GLN A 565 -30.40 -5.78 -10.27
N GLN A 566 -29.12 -5.40 -10.28
CA GLN A 566 -28.41 -4.90 -11.47
C GLN A 566 -27.89 -5.99 -12.39
#